data_663ecd8b9bc550f78c224fa54a4ad8b9
#
_entry.id   663ecd8b9bc550f78c224fa54a4ad8b9
#
_cell.length_a   1.000
_cell.length_b   1.000
_cell.length_c   1.000
_cell.angle_alpha   90.00
_cell.angle_beta   90.00
_cell.angle_gamma   90.00
#
_symmetry.space_group_name_H-M   'P 1'
#
loop_
_entity.id
_entity.type
_entity.pdbx_description
1 polymer ?
#
loop_
_entity_poly.entity_id
_entity_poly.type
_entity_poly.pdbx_seq_one_letter_code
_entity_poly.pdbx_strand_id
1 'polypeptide(L)'
;MPQPTAALLRRLSGRLSGLIEASRFVRSRSGQALVETALVLPIFTIGLLGGAEFARALSVQGAVTNAARAGAEGYAVNQSLTEADVRCYAQQELNRTAGVTATGYCSGETVPTCSAAYCIQTWGVTADYTVGTPPVKYVKVEVRYTYQTIITWPGILRNVYLDRTTIMGLPG
;
A
#
# COMPACT_ATOMS: atom_id res chain seq x y z
N MET A 1 23.45 75.00 -29.03
CA MET A 1 22.27 74.14 -28.75
C MET A 1 22.68 72.65 -28.84
N PRO A 2 22.74 71.93 -27.75
CA PRO A 2 23.16 70.56 -27.81
C PRO A 2 21.97 69.66 -28.26
N GLN A 3 22.20 68.83 -29.24
CA GLN A 3 21.16 67.92 -29.79
C GLN A 3 20.77 66.82 -28.82
N PRO A 4 19.47 66.60 -28.54
CA PRO A 4 18.99 65.62 -27.56
C PRO A 4 19.04 64.20 -28.04
N THR A 5 19.41 63.91 -29.28
CA THR A 5 19.37 62.57 -29.91
C THR A 5 20.48 61.61 -29.48
N ALA A 6 21.65 62.14 -29.10
CA ALA A 6 22.79 61.30 -28.70
C ALA A 6 22.61 60.60 -27.35
N ALA A 7 21.91 61.21 -26.43
CA ALA A 7 21.64 60.64 -25.07
C ALA A 7 20.61 59.51 -25.11
N LEU A 8 19.64 59.58 -26.01
CA LEU A 8 18.59 58.53 -26.16
C LEU A 8 19.16 57.26 -26.80
N LEU A 9 20.02 57.37 -27.79
CA LEU A 9 20.69 56.26 -28.47
C LEU A 9 21.63 55.52 -27.50
N ARG A 10 22.29 56.21 -26.59
CA ARG A 10 23.17 55.61 -25.58
C ARG A 10 22.38 54.81 -24.51
N ARG A 11 21.14 55.21 -24.17
CA ARG A 11 20.28 54.47 -23.26
C ARG A 11 19.66 53.24 -23.91
N LEU A 12 19.38 53.28 -25.20
CA LEU A 12 18.84 52.10 -25.93
C LEU A 12 19.91 51.05 -26.19
N SER A 13 21.16 51.43 -26.47
CA SER A 13 22.26 50.45 -26.65
C SER A 13 22.60 49.73 -25.34
N GLY A 14 22.52 50.38 -24.18
CA GLY A 14 22.77 49.74 -22.89
C GLY A 14 21.68 48.74 -22.46
N ARG A 15 20.43 48.93 -22.93
CA ARG A 15 19.35 47.97 -22.67
C ARG A 15 19.41 46.75 -23.62
N LEU A 16 19.84 46.94 -24.82
CA LEU A 16 20.03 45.85 -25.80
C LEU A 16 21.20 44.95 -25.44
N SER A 17 22.31 45.46 -24.91
CA SER A 17 23.42 44.65 -24.43
C SER A 17 23.04 43.79 -23.23
N GLY A 18 22.20 44.25 -22.28
CA GLY A 18 21.70 43.46 -21.16
C GLY A 18 20.78 42.30 -21.58
N LEU A 19 20.00 42.47 -22.65
CA LEU A 19 19.14 41.39 -23.20
C LEU A 19 19.96 40.34 -23.93
N ILE A 20 21.07 40.72 -24.54
CA ILE A 20 21.98 39.77 -25.22
C ILE A 20 22.79 38.97 -24.18
N GLU A 21 23.16 39.55 -23.08
CA GLU A 21 23.85 38.85 -21.99
C GLU A 21 22.92 37.87 -21.28
N ALA A 22 21.66 38.19 -21.05
CA ALA A 22 20.66 37.26 -20.51
C ALA A 22 20.43 36.05 -21.42
N SER A 23 20.50 36.25 -22.75
CA SER A 23 20.35 35.13 -23.69
C SER A 23 21.57 34.19 -23.76
N ARG A 24 22.76 34.68 -23.38
CA ARG A 24 23.98 33.85 -23.27
C ARG A 24 23.96 32.92 -22.06
N PHE A 25 23.30 33.31 -20.98
CA PHE A 25 23.18 32.47 -19.78
C PHE A 25 22.35 31.19 -20.02
N VAL A 26 21.35 31.27 -20.91
CA VAL A 26 20.51 30.12 -21.30
C VAL A 26 21.26 29.12 -22.18
N ARG A 27 22.39 29.48 -22.79
CA ARG A 27 23.14 28.66 -23.70
C ARG A 27 24.35 27.96 -23.07
N SER A 28 24.52 28.02 -21.75
CA SER A 28 25.59 27.26 -21.08
C SER A 28 25.18 25.81 -20.98
N ARG A 29 26.07 24.87 -21.33
CA ARG A 29 25.84 23.42 -21.20
C ARG A 29 25.48 23.00 -19.78
N SER A 30 25.92 23.75 -18.80
CA SER A 30 25.57 23.57 -17.38
C SER A 30 24.09 23.87 -17.11
N GLY A 31 23.46 24.83 -17.78
CA GLY A 31 22.02 25.12 -17.64
C GLY A 31 21.14 24.02 -18.24
N GLN A 32 21.59 23.41 -19.33
CA GLN A 32 20.85 22.32 -19.98
C GLN A 32 20.75 21.08 -19.05
N ALA A 33 21.85 20.69 -18.42
CA ALA A 33 21.88 19.58 -17.47
C ALA A 33 20.94 19.81 -16.26
N LEU A 34 20.86 21.04 -15.76
CA LEU A 34 19.94 21.38 -14.66
C LEU A 34 18.47 21.27 -15.08
N VAL A 35 18.13 21.70 -16.29
CA VAL A 35 16.75 21.58 -16.81
C VAL A 35 16.38 20.09 -17.00
N GLU A 36 17.29 19.29 -17.55
CA GLU A 36 17.07 17.86 -17.72
C GLU A 36 16.87 17.16 -16.38
N THR A 37 17.72 17.43 -15.39
CA THR A 37 17.59 16.90 -14.03
C THR A 37 16.29 17.35 -13.39
N ALA A 38 15.89 18.60 -13.54
CA ALA A 38 14.64 19.13 -12.99
C ALA A 38 13.38 18.49 -13.58
N LEU A 39 13.45 18.00 -14.83
CA LEU A 39 12.36 17.27 -15.47
C LEU A 39 12.34 15.78 -15.07
N VAL A 40 13.50 15.16 -14.93
CA VAL A 40 13.61 13.73 -14.59
C VAL A 40 13.33 13.48 -13.10
N LEU A 41 13.77 14.38 -12.21
CA LEU A 41 13.66 14.21 -10.77
C LEU A 41 12.22 13.97 -10.27
N PRO A 42 11.20 14.74 -10.69
CA PRO A 42 9.82 14.47 -10.28
C PRO A 42 9.32 13.10 -10.71
N ILE A 43 9.60 12.69 -11.95
CA ILE A 43 9.18 11.39 -12.48
C ILE A 43 9.83 10.25 -11.68
N PHE A 44 11.13 10.38 -11.41
CA PHE A 44 11.87 9.40 -10.62
C PHE A 44 11.36 9.32 -9.18
N THR A 45 11.06 10.46 -8.57
CA THR A 45 10.51 10.54 -7.20
C THR A 45 9.13 9.86 -7.13
N ILE A 46 8.25 10.13 -8.09
CA ILE A 46 6.94 9.47 -8.18
C ILE A 46 7.10 7.96 -8.35
N GLY A 47 8.02 7.51 -9.20
CA GLY A 47 8.31 6.10 -9.39
C GLY A 47 8.80 5.40 -8.12
N LEU A 48 9.71 6.02 -7.38
CA LEU A 48 10.21 5.47 -6.12
C LEU A 48 9.14 5.40 -5.03
N LEU A 49 8.37 6.48 -4.85
CA LEU A 49 7.31 6.52 -3.85
C LEU A 49 6.18 5.53 -4.18
N GLY A 50 5.78 5.48 -5.45
CA GLY A 50 4.78 4.50 -5.91
C GLY A 50 5.26 3.06 -5.77
N GLY A 51 6.52 2.78 -6.09
CA GLY A 51 7.14 1.47 -5.89
C GLY A 51 7.18 1.04 -4.42
N ALA A 52 7.52 1.96 -3.52
CA ALA A 52 7.53 1.70 -2.07
C ALA A 52 6.12 1.40 -1.53
N GLU A 53 5.11 2.17 -1.95
CA GLU A 53 3.71 1.90 -1.58
C GLU A 53 3.22 0.55 -2.13
N PHE A 54 3.55 0.22 -3.35
CA PHE A 54 3.19 -1.06 -3.94
C PHE A 54 3.84 -2.24 -3.21
N ALA A 55 5.14 -2.14 -2.88
CA ALA A 55 5.84 -3.16 -2.11
C ALA A 55 5.20 -3.37 -0.73
N ARG A 56 4.77 -2.29 -0.08
CA ARG A 56 4.07 -2.35 1.20
C ARG A 56 2.70 -3.01 1.07
N ALA A 57 1.94 -2.70 0.03
CA ALA A 57 0.66 -3.35 -0.25
C ALA A 57 0.81 -4.86 -0.46
N LEU A 58 1.84 -5.29 -1.20
CA LEU A 58 2.15 -6.72 -1.40
C LEU A 58 2.53 -7.41 -0.09
N SER A 59 3.30 -6.75 0.78
CA SER A 59 3.66 -7.28 2.10
C SER A 59 2.41 -7.51 2.96
N VAL A 60 1.49 -6.55 3.01
CA VAL A 60 0.22 -6.68 3.75
C VAL A 60 -0.67 -7.78 3.14
N GLN A 61 -0.72 -7.89 1.82
CA GLN A 61 -1.44 -8.97 1.14
C GLN A 61 -0.87 -10.35 1.51
N GLY A 62 0.45 -10.47 1.59
CA GLY A 62 1.12 -11.68 2.09
C GLY A 62 0.73 -12.00 3.53
N ALA A 63 0.70 -10.99 4.41
CA ALA A 63 0.26 -11.14 5.81
C ALA A 63 -1.17 -11.66 5.92
N VAL A 64 -2.11 -11.09 5.15
CA VAL A 64 -3.52 -11.52 5.12
C VAL A 64 -3.63 -12.98 4.65
N THR A 65 -2.86 -13.35 3.65
CA THR A 65 -2.82 -14.74 3.13
C THR A 65 -2.27 -15.72 4.17
N ASN A 66 -1.17 -15.37 4.83
CA ASN A 66 -0.55 -16.20 5.86
C ASN A 66 -1.44 -16.31 7.09
N ALA A 67 -2.11 -15.24 7.48
CA ALA A 67 -3.05 -15.24 8.60
C ALA A 67 -4.24 -16.20 8.37
N ALA A 68 -4.84 -16.14 7.18
CA ALA A 68 -5.92 -17.05 6.82
C ALA A 68 -5.45 -18.51 6.83
N ARG A 69 -4.23 -18.76 6.35
CA ARG A 69 -3.61 -20.08 6.36
C ARG A 69 -3.29 -20.56 7.76
N ALA A 70 -2.68 -19.73 8.60
CA ALA A 70 -2.31 -20.08 9.98
C ALA A 70 -3.54 -20.47 10.81
N GLY A 71 -4.66 -19.77 10.67
CA GLY A 71 -5.92 -20.12 11.30
C GLY A 71 -6.44 -21.50 10.85
N ALA A 72 -6.44 -21.76 9.55
CA ALA A 72 -6.90 -23.01 8.98
C ALA A 72 -5.99 -24.19 9.35
N GLU A 73 -4.66 -24.01 9.28
CA GLU A 73 -3.67 -25.03 9.69
C GLU A 73 -3.77 -25.34 11.18
N GLY A 74 -3.94 -24.32 12.04
CA GLY A 74 -4.11 -24.53 13.47
C GLY A 74 -5.26 -25.48 13.77
N TYR A 75 -6.41 -25.28 13.13
CA TYR A 75 -7.56 -26.18 13.31
C TYR A 75 -7.34 -27.55 12.65
N ALA A 76 -6.71 -27.62 11.50
CA ALA A 76 -6.44 -28.89 10.83
C ALA A 76 -5.53 -29.81 11.66
N VAL A 77 -4.58 -29.22 12.40
CA VAL A 77 -3.68 -29.95 13.31
C VAL A 77 -4.37 -30.30 14.64
N ASN A 78 -5.21 -29.43 15.14
CA ASN A 78 -5.91 -29.64 16.42
C ASN A 78 -7.40 -29.30 16.29
N GLN A 79 -8.23 -30.30 16.00
CA GLN A 79 -9.66 -30.14 15.83
C GLN A 79 -10.43 -29.88 17.15
N SER A 80 -9.76 -29.84 18.31
CA SER A 80 -10.37 -29.45 19.58
C SER A 80 -10.40 -27.92 19.81
N LEU A 81 -9.76 -27.14 18.90
CA LEU A 81 -9.79 -25.70 18.98
C LEU A 81 -11.20 -25.16 18.72
N THR A 82 -11.50 -24.06 19.41
CA THR A 82 -12.73 -23.30 19.18
C THR A 82 -12.55 -22.32 18.02
N GLU A 83 -13.65 -21.76 17.51
CA GLU A 83 -13.58 -20.67 16.53
C GLU A 83 -12.79 -19.47 17.03
N ALA A 84 -12.88 -19.18 18.34
CA ALA A 84 -12.13 -18.09 18.96
C ALA A 84 -10.61 -18.35 18.89
N ASP A 85 -10.19 -19.60 19.15
CA ASP A 85 -8.77 -19.96 19.07
C ASP A 85 -8.25 -19.84 17.62
N VAL A 86 -9.01 -20.31 16.65
CA VAL A 86 -8.65 -20.20 15.22
C VAL A 86 -8.50 -18.74 14.79
N ARG A 87 -9.42 -17.87 15.23
CA ARG A 87 -9.34 -16.43 14.96
C ARG A 87 -8.14 -15.80 15.64
N CYS A 88 -7.80 -16.23 16.85
CA CYS A 88 -6.62 -15.76 17.57
C CYS A 88 -5.32 -16.15 16.85
N TYR A 89 -5.20 -17.38 16.33
CA TYR A 89 -4.05 -17.78 15.50
C TYR A 89 -3.90 -16.90 14.27
N ALA A 90 -5.00 -16.65 13.58
CA ALA A 90 -4.98 -15.74 12.42
C ALA A 90 -4.59 -14.31 12.80
N GLN A 91 -5.08 -13.80 13.93
CA GLN A 91 -4.70 -12.48 14.45
C GLN A 91 -3.21 -12.39 14.78
N GLN A 92 -2.69 -13.40 15.47
CA GLN A 92 -1.27 -13.42 15.84
C GLN A 92 -0.36 -13.43 14.63
N GLU A 93 -0.71 -14.21 13.59
CA GLU A 93 0.06 -14.24 12.35
C GLU A 93 -0.04 -12.91 11.59
N LEU A 94 -1.23 -12.29 11.53
CA LEU A 94 -1.41 -10.99 10.90
C LEU A 94 -0.52 -9.91 11.55
N ASN A 95 -0.42 -9.93 12.87
CA ASN A 95 0.37 -8.97 13.66
C ASN A 95 1.89 -9.17 13.54
N ARG A 96 2.37 -10.25 12.92
CA ARG A 96 3.81 -10.43 12.65
C ARG A 96 4.35 -9.50 11.57
N THR A 97 3.46 -8.96 10.74
CA THR A 97 3.85 -8.03 9.69
C THR A 97 3.91 -6.61 10.21
N ALA A 98 5.04 -5.93 10.01
CA ALA A 98 5.22 -4.54 10.43
C ALA A 98 4.16 -3.61 9.81
N GLY A 99 3.55 -2.78 10.63
CA GLY A 99 2.52 -1.83 10.21
C GLY A 99 1.13 -2.44 10.02
N VAL A 100 0.94 -3.71 10.37
CA VAL A 100 -0.37 -4.38 10.42
C VAL A 100 -0.70 -4.64 11.89
N THR A 101 -1.88 -4.21 12.31
CA THR A 101 -2.35 -4.44 13.69
C THR A 101 -3.81 -4.87 13.65
N ALA A 102 -4.09 -6.02 14.24
CA ALA A 102 -5.42 -6.54 14.49
C ALA A 102 -5.54 -6.92 15.97
N THR A 103 -6.68 -6.64 16.59
CA THR A 103 -6.96 -6.96 17.99
C THR A 103 -8.39 -7.49 18.12
N GLY A 104 -8.74 -8.07 19.26
CA GLY A 104 -10.11 -8.43 19.57
C GLY A 104 -10.50 -9.87 19.25
N TYR A 105 -9.58 -10.73 18.80
CA TYR A 105 -9.88 -12.12 18.49
C TYR A 105 -9.21 -13.11 19.44
N CYS A 106 -8.30 -12.66 20.30
CA CYS A 106 -7.72 -13.51 21.33
C CYS A 106 -8.50 -13.46 22.62
N SER A 107 -8.27 -14.43 23.51
CA SER A 107 -8.99 -14.55 24.80
C SER A 107 -8.90 -13.25 25.61
N GLY A 108 -10.04 -12.78 26.11
CA GLY A 108 -10.16 -11.54 26.88
C GLY A 108 -10.34 -10.28 26.06
N GLU A 109 -10.32 -10.34 24.75
CA GLU A 109 -10.54 -9.20 23.87
C GLU A 109 -12.00 -9.13 23.38
N THR A 110 -12.47 -7.95 23.05
CA THR A 110 -13.80 -7.74 22.45
C THR A 110 -13.71 -8.00 20.95
N VAL A 111 -14.44 -9.00 20.45
CA VAL A 111 -14.49 -9.34 19.04
C VAL A 111 -15.00 -8.15 18.22
N PRO A 112 -14.21 -7.61 17.29
CA PRO A 112 -14.63 -6.48 16.48
C PRO A 112 -15.73 -6.86 15.49
N THR A 113 -16.54 -5.88 15.11
CA THR A 113 -17.52 -6.05 14.03
C THR A 113 -16.81 -6.12 12.69
N CYS A 114 -17.34 -6.88 11.73
CA CYS A 114 -16.76 -6.99 10.38
C CYS A 114 -16.85 -5.70 9.54
N SER A 115 -17.34 -4.60 10.09
CA SER A 115 -17.24 -3.25 9.53
C SER A 115 -15.95 -2.52 9.91
N ALA A 116 -15.14 -3.09 10.82
CA ALA A 116 -13.85 -2.54 11.23
C ALA A 116 -12.79 -2.63 10.10
N ALA A 117 -11.62 -2.03 10.34
CA ALA A 117 -10.49 -2.06 9.41
C ALA A 117 -9.98 -3.47 9.09
N TYR A 118 -10.33 -4.45 9.91
CA TYR A 118 -10.03 -5.87 9.72
C TYR A 118 -11.20 -6.72 10.21
N CYS A 119 -11.32 -7.91 9.65
CA CYS A 119 -12.31 -8.91 10.02
C CYS A 119 -11.74 -10.31 9.82
N ILE A 120 -11.88 -11.16 10.83
CA ILE A 120 -11.50 -12.57 10.76
C ILE A 120 -12.76 -13.40 10.99
N GLN A 121 -13.14 -14.15 9.99
CA GLN A 121 -14.29 -15.06 10.03
C GLN A 121 -13.85 -16.50 9.84
N THR A 122 -14.51 -17.40 10.53
CA THR A 122 -14.27 -18.84 10.44
C THR A 122 -15.56 -19.54 10.13
N TRP A 123 -15.49 -20.60 9.30
CA TRP A 123 -16.60 -21.48 8.99
C TRP A 123 -16.12 -22.92 9.05
N GLY A 124 -16.98 -23.81 9.47
CA GLY A 124 -16.69 -25.24 9.50
C GLY A 124 -15.96 -25.73 10.74
N VAL A 125 -15.62 -24.86 11.71
CA VAL A 125 -14.96 -25.26 12.96
C VAL A 125 -15.92 -26.01 13.87
N THR A 126 -17.20 -25.63 13.87
CA THR A 126 -18.25 -26.23 14.71
C THR A 126 -19.33 -26.95 13.91
N ALA A 127 -19.32 -26.83 12.60
CA ALA A 127 -20.29 -27.47 11.71
C ALA A 127 -19.61 -28.52 10.82
N ASP A 128 -20.27 -29.64 10.62
CA ASP A 128 -19.84 -30.66 9.65
C ASP A 128 -20.07 -30.13 8.25
N TYR A 129 -19.09 -29.41 7.70
CA TYR A 129 -19.08 -29.06 6.31
C TYR A 129 -18.63 -30.26 5.49
N THR A 130 -19.56 -30.79 4.70
CA THR A 130 -19.31 -31.94 3.84
C THR A 130 -19.36 -31.51 2.39
N VAL A 131 -18.32 -31.82 1.61
CA VAL A 131 -18.25 -31.56 0.17
C VAL A 131 -17.97 -32.87 -0.54
N GLY A 132 -18.84 -33.19 -1.48
CA GLY A 132 -18.65 -34.40 -2.33
C GLY A 132 -19.20 -35.69 -1.73
N THR A 133 -18.90 -36.80 -2.43
CA THR A 133 -19.31 -38.14 -2.02
C THR A 133 -18.10 -39.07 -2.23
N PRO A 134 -17.41 -39.56 -1.17
CA PRO A 134 -17.73 -39.41 0.25
C PRO A 134 -17.54 -37.98 0.78
N PRO A 135 -18.29 -37.57 1.82
CA PRO A 135 -18.21 -36.22 2.38
C PRO A 135 -16.85 -36.00 3.00
N VAL A 136 -16.22 -34.88 2.64
CA VAL A 136 -14.94 -34.42 3.21
C VAL A 136 -15.21 -33.22 4.13
N LYS A 137 -14.76 -33.34 5.38
CA LYS A 137 -14.79 -32.21 6.31
C LYS A 137 -13.74 -31.19 5.93
N TYR A 138 -14.04 -29.91 6.09
CA TYR A 138 -13.08 -28.85 5.86
C TYR A 138 -13.30 -27.67 6.83
N VAL A 139 -12.23 -26.91 7.05
CA VAL A 139 -12.28 -25.62 7.71
C VAL A 139 -12.06 -24.52 6.68
N LYS A 140 -12.83 -23.46 6.79
CA LYS A 140 -12.69 -22.26 5.97
C LYS A 140 -12.41 -21.08 6.87
N VAL A 141 -11.33 -20.34 6.60
CA VAL A 141 -10.95 -19.10 7.29
C VAL A 141 -10.84 -17.98 6.28
N GLU A 142 -11.55 -16.90 6.53
CA GLU A 142 -11.46 -15.67 5.73
C GLU A 142 -10.91 -14.55 6.59
N VAL A 143 -9.89 -13.89 6.08
CA VAL A 143 -9.28 -12.71 6.70
C VAL A 143 -9.43 -11.55 5.74
N ARG A 144 -10.03 -10.47 6.22
CA ARG A 144 -10.16 -9.19 5.50
C ARG A 144 -9.39 -8.12 6.25
N TYR A 145 -8.66 -7.32 5.52
CA TYR A 145 -7.91 -6.19 6.06
C TYR A 145 -8.03 -4.97 5.13
N THR A 146 -8.25 -3.80 5.71
CA THR A 146 -8.31 -2.55 4.96
C THR A 146 -6.93 -1.90 4.94
N TYR A 147 -6.24 -2.02 3.81
CA TYR A 147 -4.98 -1.34 3.58
C TYR A 147 -5.22 0.14 3.31
N GLN A 148 -4.49 1.01 4.00
CA GLN A 148 -4.51 2.45 3.78
C GLN A 148 -3.19 2.90 3.15
N THR A 149 -3.28 3.62 2.02
CA THR A 149 -2.12 4.25 1.40
C THR A 149 -1.63 5.40 2.26
N ILE A 150 -0.32 5.53 2.46
CA ILE A 150 0.30 6.66 3.17
C ILE A 150 0.23 7.90 2.28
N ILE A 151 0.48 7.71 0.98
CA ILE A 151 0.49 8.79 0.02
C ILE A 151 -0.87 8.85 -0.66
N THR A 152 -1.57 9.95 -0.50
CA THR A 152 -2.82 10.22 -1.21
C THR A 152 -2.52 10.69 -2.62
N TRP A 153 -2.67 9.81 -3.60
CA TRP A 153 -2.54 10.15 -5.01
C TRP A 153 -3.88 10.60 -5.57
N PRO A 154 -3.93 11.65 -6.39
CA PRO A 154 -5.16 12.01 -7.09
C PRO A 154 -5.60 10.84 -8.01
N GLY A 155 -6.83 10.37 -7.80
CA GLY A 155 -7.41 9.26 -8.59
C GLY A 155 -7.16 7.85 -8.06
N ILE A 156 -6.40 7.67 -6.96
CA ILE A 156 -6.23 6.36 -6.32
C ILE A 156 -7.04 6.30 -5.02
N LEU A 157 -7.73 5.19 -4.81
CA LEU A 157 -8.51 4.96 -3.61
C LEU A 157 -7.59 4.91 -2.39
N ARG A 158 -7.93 5.67 -1.36
CA ARG A 158 -7.18 5.71 -0.10
C ARG A 158 -7.23 4.39 0.66
N ASN A 159 -8.35 3.68 0.55
CA ASN A 159 -8.59 2.41 1.22
C ASN A 159 -8.72 1.30 0.17
N VAL A 160 -7.93 0.26 0.32
CA VAL A 160 -7.98 -0.96 -0.51
C VAL A 160 -8.33 -2.12 0.40
N TYR A 161 -9.40 -2.83 0.05
CA TYR A 161 -9.81 -4.03 0.79
C TYR A 161 -9.01 -5.22 0.29
N LEU A 162 -8.29 -5.84 1.20
CA LEU A 162 -7.54 -7.07 0.96
C LEU A 162 -8.27 -8.19 1.70
N ASP A 163 -8.78 -9.16 0.97
CA ASP A 163 -9.43 -10.34 1.52
C ASP A 163 -8.78 -11.62 0.99
N ARG A 164 -8.68 -12.60 1.85
CA ARG A 164 -8.18 -13.93 1.51
C ARG A 164 -8.95 -14.99 2.28
N THR A 165 -9.27 -16.03 1.55
CA THR A 165 -9.91 -17.20 2.09
C THR A 165 -8.99 -18.40 1.93
N THR A 166 -8.81 -19.17 3.00
CA THR A 166 -8.12 -20.46 2.98
C THR A 166 -9.12 -21.54 3.36
N ILE A 167 -9.11 -22.64 2.60
CA ILE A 167 -9.92 -23.82 2.84
C ILE A 167 -8.96 -25.00 2.98
N MET A 168 -9.08 -25.74 4.08
CA MET A 168 -8.29 -26.94 4.33
C MET A 168 -9.20 -28.12 4.61
N GLY A 169 -8.94 -29.25 3.93
CA GLY A 169 -9.56 -30.53 4.24
C GLY A 169 -9.05 -31.05 5.58
N LEU A 170 -9.94 -31.65 6.36
CA LEU A 170 -9.60 -32.24 7.64
C LEU A 170 -9.35 -33.73 7.46
N PRO A 171 -8.33 -34.28 8.16
CA PRO A 171 -8.17 -35.73 8.21
C PRO A 171 -9.40 -36.36 8.87
N GLY A 172 -9.89 -37.46 8.26
CA GLY A 172 -11.01 -38.24 8.76
C GLY A 172 -10.64 -39.08 9.98
#